data_df277e9c080339b8e57837647fc95941
#
_entry.id   df277e9c080339b8e57837647fc95941
#
_cell.length_a   1.000
_cell.length_b   1.000
_cell.length_c   1.000
_cell.angle_alpha   90.00
_cell.angle_beta   90.00
_cell.angle_gamma   90.00
#
_symmetry.space_group_name_H-M   'P 1'
#
loop_
_entity.id
_entity.type
_entity.pdbx_description
1 polymer ?
#
loop_
_entity_poly.entity_id
_entity_poly.type
_entity_poly.pdbx_seq_one_letter_code
_entity_poly.pdbx_strand_id
1 'polypeptide(L)'
;MSRKRIVIGIDPGKSGGAVALDLEGNPIEWIAANHPQEGYTVKATGGALYIPSEMATWIAELKDNYQILLAVTEKQQARPLEGRTSVLKTGYGWGLWVGILAALAVPYKVEPPGVWTRAVFGSMPKGTDRKARAITTARAQVPALPLTWGRKTKAHDGLADACCMALRALREVVQR
;
A
#
# COMPACT_ATOMS: atom_id res chain seq x y z
N MET A 1 0.54 9.56 27.97
CA MET A 1 1.66 9.49 26.97
C MET A 1 1.10 9.72 25.58
N SER A 2 1.76 10.52 24.73
CA SER A 2 1.31 10.71 23.34
C SER A 2 1.54 9.41 22.56
N ARG A 3 0.55 9.02 21.72
CA ARG A 3 0.70 7.83 20.85
C ARG A 3 1.82 8.06 19.84
N LYS A 4 2.58 7.02 19.51
CA LYS A 4 3.59 7.07 18.45
C LYS A 4 2.90 7.41 17.12
N ARG A 5 3.50 8.33 16.35
CA ARG A 5 2.95 8.81 15.08
C ARG A 5 3.41 7.93 13.92
N ILE A 6 2.50 7.62 13.01
CA ILE A 6 2.77 6.78 11.85
C ILE A 6 2.12 7.36 10.58
N VAL A 7 2.60 6.88 9.45
CA VAL A 7 2.01 7.07 8.12
C VAL A 7 1.74 5.74 7.45
N ILE A 8 0.81 5.71 6.49
CA ILE A 8 0.43 4.48 5.79
C ILE A 8 0.53 4.68 4.29
N GLY A 9 1.04 3.69 3.57
CA GLY A 9 0.95 3.57 2.11
C GLY A 9 0.15 2.35 1.71
N ILE A 10 -0.71 2.48 0.69
CA ILE A 10 -1.62 1.41 0.26
C ILE A 10 -1.61 1.26 -1.25
N ASP A 11 -1.14 0.11 -1.75
CA ASP A 11 -1.48 -0.37 -3.09
C ASP A 11 -2.78 -1.18 -3.01
N PRO A 12 -3.90 -0.68 -3.55
CA PRO A 12 -5.22 -1.29 -3.36
C PRO A 12 -5.47 -2.54 -4.23
N GLY A 13 -4.47 -3.02 -4.97
CA GLY A 13 -4.59 -4.15 -5.88
C GLY A 13 -4.80 -5.48 -5.18
N LYS A 14 -5.30 -6.50 -5.94
CA LYS A 14 -5.40 -7.90 -5.46
C LYS A 14 -4.04 -8.58 -5.24
N SER A 15 -2.99 -8.01 -5.77
CA SER A 15 -1.59 -8.33 -5.51
C SER A 15 -0.89 -7.16 -4.83
N GLY A 16 -1.65 -6.27 -4.22
CA GLY A 16 -1.17 -5.10 -3.53
C GLY A 16 -0.76 -5.38 -2.09
N GLY A 17 -0.65 -4.31 -1.31
CA GLY A 17 -0.31 -4.36 0.10
C GLY A 17 -0.57 -3.03 0.79
N ALA A 18 -0.40 -3.02 2.11
CA ALA A 18 -0.35 -1.80 2.90
C ALA A 18 0.82 -1.86 3.88
N VAL A 19 1.46 -0.73 4.12
CA VAL A 19 2.64 -0.60 4.98
C VAL A 19 2.46 0.61 5.88
N ALA A 20 2.63 0.42 7.17
CA ALA A 20 2.71 1.49 8.17
C ALA A 20 4.18 1.74 8.54
N LEU A 21 4.61 3.00 8.46
CA LEU A 21 5.93 3.46 8.86
C LEU A 21 5.84 4.43 10.02
N ASP A 22 6.82 4.42 10.93
CA ASP A 22 7.02 5.51 11.86
C ASP A 22 7.66 6.74 11.16
N LEU A 23 7.88 7.82 11.90
CA LEU A 23 8.44 9.05 11.33
C LEU A 23 9.95 8.96 11.06
N GLU A 24 10.61 7.95 11.56
CA GLU A 24 12.00 7.58 11.27
C GLU A 24 12.11 6.69 10.01
N GLY A 25 10.97 6.23 9.45
CA GLY A 25 10.91 5.37 8.27
C GLY A 25 11.02 3.87 8.58
N ASN A 26 10.93 3.47 9.83
CA ASN A 26 10.93 2.05 10.19
C ASN A 26 9.56 1.43 9.96
N PRO A 27 9.48 0.18 9.46
CA PRO A 27 8.20 -0.52 9.32
C PRO A 27 7.67 -0.89 10.71
N ILE A 28 6.41 -0.51 10.94
CA ILE A 28 5.68 -0.83 12.17
C ILE A 28 4.84 -2.07 11.95
N GLU A 29 4.03 -2.05 10.89
CA GLU A 29 3.13 -3.13 10.51
C GLU A 29 2.95 -3.14 9.00
N TRP A 30 2.55 -4.28 8.47
CA TRP A 30 2.22 -4.44 7.05
C TRP A 30 1.20 -5.55 6.85
N ILE A 31 0.45 -5.47 5.75
CA ILE A 31 -0.46 -6.51 5.28
C ILE A 31 -0.33 -6.63 3.75
N ALA A 32 -0.35 -7.83 3.23
CA ALA A 32 -0.16 -8.07 1.80
C ALA A 32 -1.19 -9.03 1.23
N ALA A 33 -1.62 -8.80 0.00
CA ALA A 33 -2.48 -9.74 -0.70
C ALA A 33 -1.83 -11.13 -0.79
N ASN A 34 -2.63 -12.17 -0.56
CA ASN A 34 -2.22 -13.58 -0.60
C ASN A 34 -1.06 -13.97 0.36
N HIS A 35 -0.78 -13.18 1.38
CA HIS A 35 0.09 -13.63 2.45
C HIS A 35 -0.63 -14.66 3.32
N PRO A 36 0.03 -15.74 3.79
CA PRO A 36 -0.66 -16.82 4.52
C PRO A 36 -1.20 -16.39 5.90
N GLN A 37 -0.58 -15.42 6.54
CA GLN A 37 -0.94 -14.92 7.89
C GLN A 37 -1.40 -13.46 7.84
N GLU A 38 -0.61 -12.61 7.18
CA GLU A 38 -0.86 -11.17 7.06
C GLU A 38 -1.57 -10.84 5.71
N GLY A 39 -2.59 -11.63 5.35
CA GLY A 39 -3.24 -11.53 4.05
C GLY A 39 -4.66 -10.95 4.13
N TYR A 40 -4.96 -10.02 3.23
CA TYR A 40 -6.32 -9.48 3.06
C TYR A 40 -7.05 -10.02 1.82
N THR A 41 -6.52 -11.06 1.21
CA THR A 41 -7.18 -11.77 0.11
C THR A 41 -7.08 -13.28 0.28
N VAL A 42 -8.07 -13.99 -0.22
CA VAL A 42 -8.13 -15.45 -0.22
C VAL A 42 -8.29 -15.97 -1.64
N LYS A 43 -7.69 -17.12 -1.94
CA LYS A 43 -7.89 -17.81 -3.21
C LYS A 43 -9.31 -18.34 -3.30
N ALA A 44 -9.99 -18.08 -4.42
CA ALA A 44 -11.32 -18.60 -4.71
C ALA A 44 -11.45 -18.97 -6.19
N THR A 45 -12.51 -19.70 -6.53
CA THR A 45 -12.87 -19.94 -7.92
C THR A 45 -13.10 -18.60 -8.64
N GLY A 46 -12.41 -18.39 -9.75
CA GLY A 46 -12.45 -17.11 -10.48
C GLY A 46 -11.43 -16.05 -9.99
N GLY A 47 -10.52 -16.40 -9.08
CA GLY A 47 -9.39 -15.56 -8.64
C GLY A 47 -9.46 -15.18 -7.17
N ALA A 48 -8.56 -14.29 -6.74
CA ALA A 48 -8.51 -13.83 -5.36
C ALA A 48 -9.75 -12.98 -5.01
N LEU A 49 -10.27 -13.16 -3.80
CA LEU A 49 -11.31 -12.33 -3.18
C LEU A 49 -10.69 -11.51 -2.05
N TYR A 50 -11.16 -10.27 -1.89
CA TYR A 50 -10.81 -9.46 -0.74
C TYR A 50 -11.50 -9.95 0.52
N ILE A 51 -10.88 -9.77 1.66
CA ILE A 51 -11.43 -10.00 3.00
C ILE A 51 -11.57 -8.63 3.68
N PRO A 52 -12.71 -7.92 3.52
CA PRO A 52 -12.87 -6.56 4.03
C PRO A 52 -12.71 -6.46 5.55
N SER A 53 -13.06 -7.52 6.30
CA SER A 53 -12.84 -7.57 7.74
C SER A 53 -11.37 -7.47 8.11
N GLU A 54 -10.50 -8.22 7.45
CA GLU A 54 -9.04 -8.16 7.72
C GLU A 54 -8.49 -6.76 7.41
N MET A 55 -8.91 -6.17 6.29
CA MET A 55 -8.51 -4.81 5.91
C MET A 55 -8.95 -3.78 6.97
N ALA A 56 -10.20 -3.88 7.44
CA ALA A 56 -10.75 -2.96 8.44
C ALA A 56 -10.11 -3.17 9.82
N THR A 57 -9.93 -4.42 10.25
CA THR A 57 -9.27 -4.77 11.52
C THR A 57 -7.86 -4.21 11.55
N TRP A 58 -7.06 -4.42 10.49
CA TRP A 58 -5.69 -3.91 10.42
C TRP A 58 -5.61 -2.38 10.59
N ILE A 59 -6.49 -1.61 9.92
CA ILE A 59 -6.55 -0.15 10.09
C ILE A 59 -7.03 0.24 11.49
N ALA A 60 -8.02 -0.47 12.04
CA ALA A 60 -8.56 -0.19 13.38
C ALA A 60 -7.51 -0.40 14.48
N GLU A 61 -6.77 -1.51 14.44
CA GLU A 61 -5.69 -1.81 15.36
C GLU A 61 -4.56 -0.78 15.29
N LEU A 62 -4.17 -0.34 14.08
CA LEU A 62 -3.21 0.75 13.92
C LEU A 62 -3.74 2.05 14.54
N LYS A 63 -5.01 2.38 14.35
CA LYS A 63 -5.63 3.59 14.93
C LYS A 63 -5.71 3.54 16.45
N ASP A 64 -5.94 2.36 17.02
CA ASP A 64 -6.02 2.18 18.47
C ASP A 64 -4.65 2.33 19.14
N ASN A 65 -3.60 1.84 18.50
CA ASN A 65 -2.25 1.82 19.05
C ASN A 65 -1.40 3.05 18.69
N TYR A 66 -1.69 3.70 17.55
CA TYR A 66 -0.87 4.78 16.97
C TYR A 66 -1.72 6.00 16.59
N GLN A 67 -1.05 7.13 16.40
CA GLN A 67 -1.63 8.30 15.75
C GLN A 67 -1.30 8.24 14.25
N ILE A 68 -2.29 7.91 13.41
CA ILE A 68 -2.14 7.91 11.96
C ILE A 68 -2.20 9.36 11.47
N LEU A 69 -1.10 9.87 10.91
CA LEU A 69 -1.03 11.24 10.41
C LEU A 69 -1.56 11.36 8.97
N LEU A 70 -1.25 10.38 8.14
CA LEU A 70 -1.65 10.36 6.72
C LEU A 70 -1.58 8.95 6.16
N ALA A 71 -2.60 8.54 5.42
CA ALA A 71 -2.54 7.40 4.51
C ALA A 71 -2.50 7.89 3.06
N VAL A 72 -1.62 7.31 2.22
CA VAL A 72 -1.59 7.57 0.77
C VAL A 72 -1.95 6.29 0.04
N THR A 73 -2.94 6.36 -0.85
CA THR A 73 -3.32 5.25 -1.73
C THR A 73 -3.28 5.66 -3.20
N GLU A 74 -2.91 4.73 -4.07
CA GLU A 74 -2.89 4.98 -5.51
C GLU A 74 -4.32 5.10 -6.06
N LYS A 75 -4.55 6.15 -6.85
CA LYS A 75 -5.79 6.29 -7.62
C LYS A 75 -5.85 5.24 -8.72
N GLN A 76 -6.84 4.38 -8.65
CA GLN A 76 -7.08 3.41 -9.72
C GLN A 76 -7.83 4.03 -10.89
N GLN A 77 -7.46 3.63 -12.10
CA GLN A 77 -8.08 4.10 -13.34
C GLN A 77 -8.22 2.92 -14.29
N ALA A 78 -9.36 2.84 -14.97
CA ALA A 78 -9.52 1.90 -16.08
C ALA A 78 -8.51 2.23 -17.18
N ARG A 79 -7.84 1.21 -17.70
CA ARG A 79 -6.91 1.35 -18.83
C ARG A 79 -7.63 1.05 -20.13
N PRO A 80 -7.24 1.69 -21.24
CA PRO A 80 -7.71 1.28 -22.55
C PRO A 80 -7.47 -0.23 -22.75
N LEU A 81 -8.44 -0.93 -23.30
CA LEU A 81 -8.40 -2.38 -23.57
C LEU A 81 -8.40 -3.28 -22.31
N GLU A 82 -8.59 -2.73 -21.11
CA GLU A 82 -8.77 -3.53 -19.90
C GLU A 82 -10.16 -4.17 -19.89
N GLY A 83 -10.21 -5.48 -19.61
CA GLY A 83 -11.47 -6.21 -19.55
C GLY A 83 -12.40 -5.72 -18.42
N ARG A 84 -13.70 -5.66 -18.67
CA ARG A 84 -14.73 -5.17 -17.72
C ARG A 84 -14.60 -5.79 -16.33
N THR A 85 -14.37 -7.10 -16.25
CA THR A 85 -14.18 -7.82 -14.99
C THR A 85 -12.93 -7.35 -14.23
N SER A 86 -11.84 -7.03 -14.93
CA SER A 86 -10.62 -6.49 -14.32
C SER A 86 -10.88 -5.12 -13.72
N VAL A 87 -11.50 -4.23 -14.48
CA VAL A 87 -11.87 -2.88 -14.04
C VAL A 87 -12.75 -2.93 -12.79
N LEU A 88 -13.79 -3.78 -12.80
CA LEU A 88 -14.68 -3.94 -11.65
C LEU A 88 -13.91 -4.41 -10.40
N LYS A 89 -13.06 -5.41 -10.56
CA LYS A 89 -12.25 -5.96 -9.45
C LYS A 89 -11.27 -4.93 -8.87
N THR A 90 -10.62 -4.15 -9.74
CA THR A 90 -9.71 -3.09 -9.34
C THR A 90 -10.46 -1.96 -8.62
N GLY A 91 -11.59 -1.52 -9.17
CA GLY A 91 -12.46 -0.51 -8.55
C GLY A 91 -13.02 -0.95 -7.21
N TYR A 92 -13.41 -2.23 -7.08
CA TYR A 92 -13.90 -2.79 -5.82
C TYR A 92 -12.84 -2.74 -4.70
N GLY A 93 -11.61 -3.22 -4.96
CA GLY A 93 -10.53 -3.21 -3.96
C GLY A 93 -10.14 -1.79 -3.56
N TRP A 94 -10.05 -0.87 -4.52
CA TRP A 94 -9.79 0.53 -4.24
C TRP A 94 -10.91 1.17 -3.40
N GLY A 95 -12.18 0.91 -3.75
CA GLY A 95 -13.34 1.39 -3.01
C GLY A 95 -13.38 0.88 -1.57
N LEU A 96 -12.99 -0.39 -1.34
CA LEU A 96 -12.87 -0.95 0.01
C LEU A 96 -11.86 -0.17 0.86
N TRP A 97 -10.64 0.03 0.39
CA TRP A 97 -9.61 0.75 1.13
C TRP A 97 -10.04 2.20 1.44
N VAL A 98 -10.53 2.93 0.44
CA VAL A 98 -11.01 4.31 0.63
C VAL A 98 -12.19 4.36 1.58
N GLY A 99 -13.14 3.44 1.45
CA GLY A 99 -14.30 3.34 2.34
C GLY A 99 -13.92 3.05 3.79
N ILE A 100 -12.98 2.13 4.02
CA ILE A 100 -12.47 1.79 5.36
C ILE A 100 -11.76 3.00 5.99
N LEU A 101 -10.87 3.65 5.26
CA LEU A 101 -10.17 4.84 5.74
C LEU A 101 -11.14 5.96 6.12
N ALA A 102 -12.14 6.21 5.27
CA ALA A 102 -13.16 7.22 5.52
C ALA A 102 -14.05 6.87 6.74
N ALA A 103 -14.54 5.63 6.82
CA ALA A 103 -15.39 5.15 7.92
C ALA A 103 -14.68 5.21 9.27
N LEU A 104 -13.38 4.93 9.29
CA LEU A 104 -12.55 5.00 10.50
C LEU A 104 -11.96 6.39 10.75
N ALA A 105 -12.36 7.41 9.97
CA ALA A 105 -11.87 8.78 10.07
C ALA A 105 -10.33 8.90 10.07
N VAL A 106 -9.67 8.09 9.24
CA VAL A 106 -8.22 8.16 9.01
C VAL A 106 -7.94 9.25 7.97
N PRO A 107 -7.04 10.22 8.23
CA PRO A 107 -6.63 11.18 7.21
C PRO A 107 -5.99 10.47 6.01
N TYR A 108 -6.50 10.70 4.80
CA TYR A 108 -5.94 10.05 3.61
C TYR A 108 -5.90 10.93 2.37
N LYS A 109 -5.05 10.56 1.43
CA LYS A 109 -4.98 11.11 0.08
C LYS A 109 -5.02 10.00 -0.96
N VAL A 110 -5.72 10.28 -2.05
CA VAL A 110 -5.74 9.44 -3.25
C VAL A 110 -4.87 10.12 -4.30
N GLU A 111 -3.72 9.54 -4.62
CA GLU A 111 -2.78 10.13 -5.56
C GLU A 111 -2.70 9.35 -6.89
N PRO A 112 -2.71 10.02 -8.05
CA PRO A 112 -2.40 9.38 -9.32
C PRO A 112 -1.00 8.75 -9.32
N PRO A 113 -0.77 7.64 -10.07
CA PRO A 113 0.53 6.97 -10.14
C PRO A 113 1.69 7.93 -10.46
N GLY A 114 1.50 8.86 -11.41
CA GLY A 114 2.54 9.81 -11.81
C GLY A 114 2.91 10.84 -10.72
N VAL A 115 2.02 11.09 -9.75
CA VAL A 115 2.27 12.03 -8.66
C VAL A 115 3.17 11.41 -7.61
N TRP A 116 2.75 10.26 -7.03
CA TRP A 116 3.54 9.64 -5.98
C TRP A 116 4.88 9.09 -6.50
N THR A 117 4.91 8.53 -7.74
CA THR A 117 6.17 8.02 -8.33
C THR A 117 7.18 9.14 -8.53
N ARG A 118 6.75 10.31 -9.04
CA ARG A 118 7.64 11.47 -9.18
C ARG A 118 8.15 11.97 -7.83
N ALA A 119 7.29 11.99 -6.81
CA ALA A 119 7.67 12.41 -5.47
C ALA A 119 8.68 11.46 -4.82
N VAL A 120 8.60 10.15 -5.08
CA VAL A 120 9.48 9.15 -4.47
C VAL A 120 10.75 8.91 -5.29
N PHE A 121 10.62 8.78 -6.61
CA PHE A 121 11.72 8.39 -7.50
C PHE A 121 12.38 9.55 -8.24
N GLY A 122 11.78 10.75 -8.21
CA GLY A 122 12.19 11.87 -9.05
C GLY A 122 11.80 11.65 -10.52
N SER A 123 12.55 12.28 -11.42
CA SER A 123 12.38 12.06 -12.85
C SER A 123 12.90 10.67 -13.25
N MET A 124 12.05 9.90 -13.93
CA MET A 124 12.42 8.58 -14.43
C MET A 124 12.54 8.62 -15.96
N PRO A 125 13.63 8.07 -16.54
CA PRO A 125 13.76 7.91 -17.99
C PRO A 125 12.58 7.10 -18.57
N LYS A 126 12.23 7.40 -19.83
CA LYS A 126 11.23 6.61 -20.56
C LYS A 126 11.67 5.14 -20.62
N GLY A 127 10.75 4.22 -20.32
CA GLY A 127 11.02 2.78 -20.32
C GLY A 127 11.58 2.23 -18.99
N THR A 128 11.73 3.06 -17.95
CA THR A 128 12.11 2.57 -16.62
C THR A 128 11.09 1.55 -16.10
N ASP A 129 11.55 0.39 -15.66
CA ASP A 129 10.73 -0.58 -14.95
C ASP A 129 10.37 -0.04 -13.56
N ARG A 130 9.15 0.47 -13.43
CA ARG A 130 8.63 1.03 -12.18
C ARG A 130 8.63 0.01 -11.04
N LYS A 131 8.28 -1.25 -11.33
CA LYS A 131 8.22 -2.31 -10.32
C LYS A 131 9.60 -2.65 -9.76
N ALA A 132 10.59 -2.82 -10.63
CA ALA A 132 11.97 -3.02 -10.21
C ALA A 132 12.48 -1.82 -9.39
N ARG A 133 12.10 -0.60 -9.78
CA ARG A 133 12.47 0.62 -9.06
C ARG A 133 11.84 0.67 -7.66
N ALA A 134 10.56 0.31 -7.54
CA ALA A 134 9.87 0.26 -6.23
C ALA A 134 10.52 -0.77 -5.30
N ILE A 135 10.81 -1.98 -5.79
CA ILE A 135 11.49 -3.01 -5.00
C ILE A 135 12.88 -2.55 -4.52
N THR A 136 13.67 -1.94 -5.42
CA THR A 136 15.00 -1.40 -5.07
C THR A 136 14.89 -0.31 -4.02
N THR A 137 13.94 0.61 -4.18
CA THR A 137 13.71 1.70 -3.23
C THR A 137 13.25 1.19 -1.86
N ALA A 138 12.30 0.26 -1.83
CA ALA A 138 11.83 -0.33 -0.58
C ALA A 138 12.96 -1.05 0.18
N ARG A 139 13.78 -1.84 -0.52
CA ARG A 139 14.95 -2.52 0.07
C ARG A 139 15.99 -1.55 0.62
N ALA A 140 16.21 -0.43 -0.08
CA ALA A 140 17.22 0.56 0.34
C ALA A 140 16.75 1.43 1.50
N GLN A 141 15.48 1.86 1.50
CA GLN A 141 14.96 2.82 2.50
C GLN A 141 14.24 2.15 3.68
N VAL A 142 13.70 0.95 3.49
CA VAL A 142 12.99 0.20 4.53
C VAL A 142 13.48 -1.26 4.53
N PRO A 143 14.78 -1.51 4.84
CA PRO A 143 15.39 -2.84 4.69
C PRO A 143 14.77 -3.91 5.60
N ALA A 144 14.12 -3.53 6.69
CA ALA A 144 13.42 -4.45 7.60
C ALA A 144 12.05 -4.89 7.08
N LEU A 145 11.52 -4.31 5.99
CA LEU A 145 10.26 -4.74 5.39
C LEU A 145 10.46 -6.06 4.63
N PRO A 146 9.78 -7.16 4.98
CA PRO A 146 9.91 -8.42 4.28
C PRO A 146 9.17 -8.36 2.93
N LEU A 147 9.93 -8.32 1.83
CA LEU A 147 9.35 -8.36 0.48
C LEU A 147 9.22 -9.78 -0.08
N THR A 148 9.69 -10.77 0.65
CA THR A 148 9.58 -12.20 0.29
C THR A 148 9.22 -13.01 1.52
N TRP A 149 8.44 -14.08 1.33
CA TRP A 149 8.08 -15.00 2.43
C TRP A 149 7.95 -16.44 1.94
N GLY A 150 8.12 -17.37 2.86
CA GLY A 150 8.11 -18.80 2.57
C GLY A 150 9.22 -19.18 1.57
N ARG A 151 8.87 -19.96 0.54
CA ARG A 151 9.82 -20.39 -0.51
C ARG A 151 9.88 -19.43 -1.70
N LYS A 152 9.23 -18.26 -1.62
CA LYS A 152 9.22 -17.29 -2.74
C LYS A 152 10.55 -16.56 -2.81
N THR A 153 11.16 -16.56 -3.99
CA THR A 153 12.39 -15.79 -4.28
C THR A 153 12.09 -14.44 -4.92
N LYS A 154 10.91 -14.32 -5.56
CA LYS A 154 10.46 -13.07 -6.18
C LYS A 154 9.89 -12.13 -5.14
N ALA A 155 10.39 -10.90 -5.10
CA ALA A 155 9.84 -9.85 -4.23
C ALA A 155 8.39 -9.53 -4.58
N HIS A 156 7.60 -9.20 -3.55
CA HIS A 156 6.20 -8.80 -3.69
C HIS A 156 6.12 -7.35 -4.14
N ASP A 157 5.83 -7.13 -5.41
CA ASP A 157 5.81 -5.80 -6.04
C ASP A 157 4.75 -4.87 -5.46
N GLY A 158 3.55 -5.37 -5.14
CA GLY A 158 2.50 -4.56 -4.52
C GLY A 158 2.85 -4.10 -3.10
N LEU A 159 3.56 -4.91 -2.30
CA LEU A 159 4.04 -4.45 -0.99
C LEU A 159 5.17 -3.42 -1.13
N ALA A 160 6.01 -3.55 -2.16
CA ALA A 160 7.02 -2.54 -2.48
C ALA A 160 6.39 -1.21 -2.95
N ASP A 161 5.36 -1.25 -3.78
CA ASP A 161 4.61 -0.06 -4.19
C ASP A 161 3.92 0.60 -2.96
N ALA A 162 3.30 -0.18 -2.07
CA ALA A 162 2.74 0.32 -0.82
C ALA A 162 3.79 0.97 0.08
N CYS A 163 4.98 0.37 0.21
CA CYS A 163 6.11 0.95 0.93
C CYS A 163 6.50 2.32 0.34
N CYS A 164 6.60 2.42 -0.98
CA CYS A 164 6.90 3.69 -1.64
C CYS A 164 5.82 4.76 -1.39
N MET A 165 4.55 4.37 -1.33
CA MET A 165 3.47 5.30 -0.96
C MET A 165 3.51 5.70 0.52
N ALA A 166 3.94 4.82 1.42
CA ALA A 166 4.20 5.18 2.81
C ALA A 166 5.37 6.19 2.93
N LEU A 167 6.45 5.98 2.18
CA LEU A 167 7.55 6.95 2.07
C LEU A 167 7.09 8.29 1.48
N ARG A 168 6.14 8.28 0.53
CA ARG A 168 5.51 9.51 0.02
C ARG A 168 4.73 10.24 1.12
N ALA A 169 3.93 9.50 1.91
CA ALA A 169 3.20 10.05 3.04
C ALA A 169 4.16 10.63 4.10
N LEU A 170 5.23 9.90 4.42
CA LEU A 170 6.25 10.32 5.38
C LEU A 170 6.89 11.64 4.98
N ARG A 171 7.34 11.79 3.73
CA ARG A 171 7.92 13.04 3.22
C ARG A 171 6.97 14.22 3.35
N GLU A 172 5.68 14.00 3.10
CA GLU A 172 4.68 15.06 3.21
C GLU A 172 4.48 15.54 4.65
N VAL A 173 4.43 14.63 5.62
CA VAL A 173 4.19 15.01 7.02
C VAL A 173 5.43 15.57 7.72
N VAL A 174 6.63 15.19 7.29
CA VAL A 174 7.90 15.71 7.84
C VAL A 174 8.26 17.09 7.27
N GLN A 175 7.79 17.42 6.06
CA GLN A 175 8.04 18.72 5.42
C GLN A 175 7.07 19.82 5.87
N ARG A 176 6.06 19.50 6.68
CA ARG A 176 5.12 20.45 7.28
C ARG A 176 5.59 20.97 8.64
#